data_f7d9434695518d9c47f698a1b60f7281
#
_entry.id   f7d9434695518d9c47f698a1b60f7281
#
_cell.length_a   1.000
_cell.length_b   1.000
_cell.length_c   1.000
_cell.angle_alpha   90.00
_cell.angle_beta   90.00
_cell.angle_gamma   90.00
#
_symmetry.space_group_name_H-M   'P 1'
#
loop_
_entity.id
_entity.type
_entity.pdbx_description
1 polymer ?
#
loop_
_entity_poly.entity_id
_entity_poly.type
_entity_poly.pdbx_seq_one_letter_code
_entity_poly.pdbx_strand_id
1 'polypeptide(L)'
;ELAYLCRLRGIETVTLSDANELPEGILTNRRKGSRNNVVRWTPRLRAAWDHAKAYRTQVWTSKSLPTPTAPELRPIIVASHGGSLQKSSLDSAWQRFITAALEAGIITPDQRFGLHDLKRRGITDTPGTRADKQEASGHRDESMLDVYDLSVPIVSPSAD
;
A
#
# COMPACT_ATOMS: atom_id res chain seq x y z
N GLU A 1 -2.17 -0.14 5.66
CA GLU A 1 -3.27 -0.79 4.98
C GLU A 1 -3.21 -0.60 3.46
N LEU A 2 -3.16 0.63 2.93
CA LEU A 2 -3.12 0.87 1.47
C LEU A 2 -1.90 0.23 0.81
N ALA A 3 -0.71 0.35 1.42
CA ALA A 3 0.51 -0.27 0.91
C ALA A 3 0.40 -1.80 0.86
N TYR A 4 -0.16 -2.42 1.90
CA TYR A 4 -0.36 -3.86 2.00
C TYR A 4 -1.43 -4.37 1.02
N LEU A 5 -2.65 -3.83 1.12
CA LEU A 5 -3.81 -4.32 0.35
C LEU A 5 -3.65 -4.08 -1.17
N CYS A 6 -3.02 -2.97 -1.55
CA CYS A 6 -2.76 -2.67 -2.96
C CYS A 6 -1.37 -3.12 -3.43
N ARG A 7 -0.57 -3.75 -2.58
CA ARG A 7 0.79 -4.23 -2.90
C ARG A 7 1.67 -3.11 -3.47
N LEU A 8 1.61 -1.92 -2.84
CA LEU A 8 2.31 -0.72 -3.28
C LEU A 8 3.66 -0.56 -2.57
N ARG A 9 4.63 -0.01 -3.29
CA ARG A 9 5.84 0.54 -2.67
C ARG A 9 5.48 1.83 -1.92
N GLY A 10 6.26 2.20 -0.91
CA GLY A 10 6.01 3.43 -0.16
C GLY A 10 5.87 4.67 -1.06
N ILE A 11 6.70 4.80 -2.10
CA ILE A 11 6.60 5.92 -3.06
C ILE A 11 5.30 5.88 -3.89
N GLU A 12 4.80 4.69 -4.22
CA GLU A 12 3.53 4.52 -4.94
C GLU A 12 2.34 4.86 -4.03
N THR A 13 2.45 4.54 -2.75
CA THR A 13 1.41 4.85 -1.75
C THR A 13 1.25 6.36 -1.53
N VAL A 14 2.35 7.11 -1.38
CA VAL A 14 2.28 8.56 -1.15
C VAL A 14 1.90 9.37 -2.39
N THR A 15 1.88 8.75 -3.56
CA THR A 15 1.44 9.41 -4.81
C THR A 15 -0.03 9.15 -5.14
N LEU A 16 -0.78 8.43 -4.30
CA LEU A 16 -2.22 8.27 -4.49
C LEU A 16 -2.96 9.59 -4.26
N SER A 17 -3.94 9.84 -5.13
CA SER A 17 -4.82 11.02 -5.09
C SER A 17 -6.28 10.61 -5.32
N ASP A 18 -7.21 11.54 -5.21
CA ASP A 18 -8.62 11.28 -5.55
C ASP A 18 -8.80 10.81 -7.01
N ALA A 19 -7.89 11.16 -7.91
CA ALA A 19 -7.92 10.66 -9.30
C ALA A 19 -7.71 9.14 -9.42
N ASN A 20 -7.21 8.49 -8.38
CA ASN A 20 -7.03 7.03 -8.36
C ASN A 20 -8.32 6.29 -7.92
N GLU A 21 -9.33 7.00 -7.43
CA GLU A 21 -10.59 6.41 -6.99
C GLU A 21 -11.51 6.16 -8.18
N LEU A 22 -11.76 4.88 -8.49
CA LEU A 22 -12.69 4.45 -9.51
C LEU A 22 -13.91 3.77 -8.86
N PRO A 23 -15.06 3.68 -9.57
CA PRO A 23 -16.24 2.98 -9.04
C PRO A 23 -15.93 1.54 -8.59
N GLU A 24 -15.10 0.82 -9.33
CA GLU A 24 -14.74 -0.58 -9.10
C GLU A 24 -13.57 -0.79 -8.14
N GLY A 25 -12.72 0.23 -7.89
CA GLY A 25 -11.52 0.05 -7.08
C GLY A 25 -10.55 1.22 -7.13
N ILE A 26 -9.31 0.95 -6.72
CA ILE A 26 -8.19 1.91 -6.76
C ILE A 26 -7.32 1.62 -7.97
N LEU A 27 -7.20 2.57 -8.90
CA LEU A 27 -6.20 2.54 -9.97
C LEU A 27 -4.80 2.78 -9.37
N THR A 28 -3.92 1.82 -9.52
CA THR A 28 -2.55 1.93 -9.02
C THR A 28 -1.65 2.60 -10.06
N ASN A 29 -0.79 3.53 -9.60
CA ASN A 29 0.26 4.15 -10.42
C ASN A 29 1.60 3.51 -10.07
N ARG A 30 1.89 2.37 -10.69
CA ARG A 30 3.09 1.60 -10.41
C ARG A 30 4.32 2.18 -11.09
N ARG A 31 5.47 1.99 -10.46
CA ARG A 31 6.77 2.48 -10.95
C ARG A 31 7.68 1.32 -11.38
N LYS A 32 8.85 1.65 -11.91
CA LYS A 32 9.91 0.71 -12.30
C LYS A 32 9.45 -0.33 -13.33
N GLY A 33 8.67 0.10 -14.33
CA GLY A 33 8.21 -0.77 -15.40
C GLY A 33 7.09 -1.77 -15.02
N SER A 34 6.61 -1.74 -13.78
CA SER A 34 5.44 -2.55 -13.38
C SER A 34 4.17 -2.06 -14.09
N ARG A 35 3.22 -2.96 -14.35
CA ARG A 35 1.92 -2.62 -14.96
C ARG A 35 0.99 -2.03 -13.91
N ASN A 36 0.22 -1.00 -14.29
CA ASN A 36 -0.89 -0.52 -13.49
C ASN A 36 -2.01 -1.56 -13.48
N ASN A 37 -2.77 -1.59 -12.40
CA ASN A 37 -3.97 -2.39 -12.28
C ASN A 37 -5.01 -1.66 -11.41
N VAL A 38 -6.24 -2.14 -11.43
CA VAL A 38 -7.29 -1.69 -10.51
C VAL A 38 -7.43 -2.73 -9.41
N VAL A 39 -7.21 -2.29 -8.16
CA VAL A 39 -7.44 -3.13 -6.98
C VAL A 39 -8.88 -2.96 -6.55
N ARG A 40 -9.71 -4.01 -6.70
CA ARG A 40 -11.13 -3.98 -6.40
C ARG A 40 -11.42 -3.58 -4.95
N TRP A 41 -12.51 -2.84 -4.76
CA TRP A 41 -12.97 -2.50 -3.43
C TRP A 41 -13.32 -3.75 -2.62
N THR A 42 -12.82 -3.77 -1.41
CA THR A 42 -13.30 -4.63 -0.32
C THR A 42 -13.70 -3.71 0.83
N PRO A 43 -14.51 -4.16 1.79
CA PRO A 43 -14.87 -3.34 2.96
C PRO A 43 -13.64 -2.81 3.69
N ARG A 44 -12.60 -3.62 3.86
CA ARG A 44 -11.33 -3.24 4.51
C ARG A 44 -10.56 -2.17 3.70
N LEU A 45 -10.48 -2.33 2.37
CA LEU A 45 -9.78 -1.37 1.51
C LEU A 45 -10.54 -0.04 1.46
N ARG A 46 -11.87 -0.09 1.37
CA ARG A 46 -12.72 1.11 1.41
C ARG A 46 -12.54 1.85 2.74
N ALA A 47 -12.60 1.16 3.87
CA ALA A 47 -12.39 1.76 5.18
C ALA A 47 -11.01 2.43 5.30
N ALA A 48 -9.95 1.81 4.79
CA ALA A 48 -8.60 2.41 4.81
C ALA A 48 -8.52 3.68 3.94
N TRP A 49 -9.15 3.66 2.76
CA TRP A 49 -9.22 4.81 1.86
C TRP A 49 -9.99 5.96 2.47
N ASP A 50 -11.18 5.70 2.97
CA ASP A 50 -12.07 6.70 3.57
C ASP A 50 -11.47 7.31 4.84
N HIS A 51 -10.78 6.49 5.65
CA HIS A 51 -10.05 6.97 6.83
C HIS A 51 -8.95 7.97 6.43
N ALA A 52 -8.18 7.66 5.40
CA ALA A 52 -7.13 8.56 4.92
C ALA A 52 -7.71 9.88 4.37
N LYS A 53 -8.83 9.82 3.63
CA LYS A 53 -9.56 11.01 3.16
C LYS A 53 -10.12 11.83 4.33
N ALA A 54 -10.67 11.19 5.35
CA ALA A 54 -11.19 11.88 6.53
C ALA A 54 -10.08 12.62 7.28
N TYR A 55 -8.92 11.97 7.48
CA TYR A 55 -7.74 12.62 8.08
C TYR A 55 -7.28 13.82 7.27
N ARG A 56 -7.17 13.69 5.93
CA ARG A 56 -6.84 14.80 5.04
C ARG A 56 -7.82 15.98 5.23
N THR A 57 -9.11 15.69 5.21
CA THR A 57 -10.16 16.70 5.40
C THR A 57 -10.00 17.41 6.74
N GLN A 58 -9.76 16.68 7.81
CA GLN A 58 -9.50 17.24 9.13
C GLN A 58 -8.29 18.18 9.14
N VAL A 59 -7.18 17.76 8.50
CA VAL A 59 -5.97 18.60 8.40
C VAL A 59 -6.26 19.87 7.59
N TRP A 60 -6.93 19.75 6.44
CA TRP A 60 -7.25 20.92 5.61
C TRP A 60 -8.19 21.89 6.32
N THR A 61 -9.24 21.40 6.96
CA THR A 61 -10.17 22.23 7.74
C THR A 61 -9.46 22.94 8.90
N SER A 62 -8.65 22.23 9.67
CA SER A 62 -7.93 22.80 10.82
C SER A 62 -6.94 23.90 10.43
N LYS A 63 -6.49 23.90 9.18
CA LYS A 63 -5.53 24.87 8.63
C LYS A 63 -6.17 25.87 7.66
N SER A 64 -7.49 25.84 7.52
CA SER A 64 -8.24 26.69 6.56
C SER A 64 -7.69 26.61 5.13
N LEU A 65 -7.22 25.41 4.71
CA LEU A 65 -6.71 25.20 3.37
C LEU A 65 -7.85 24.99 2.38
N PRO A 66 -7.78 25.58 1.17
CA PRO A 66 -8.77 25.36 0.13
C PRO A 66 -8.67 23.93 -0.41
N THR A 67 -9.81 23.31 -0.73
CA THR A 67 -9.84 22.04 -1.44
C THR A 67 -9.54 22.26 -2.92
N PRO A 68 -8.49 21.66 -3.50
CA PRO A 68 -8.21 21.78 -4.93
C PRO A 68 -9.37 21.24 -5.76
N THR A 69 -9.68 21.89 -6.89
CA THR A 69 -10.74 21.45 -7.80
C THR A 69 -10.37 20.14 -8.51
N ALA A 70 -9.13 20.06 -8.99
CA ALA A 70 -8.63 18.90 -9.73
C ALA A 70 -8.35 17.72 -8.79
N PRO A 71 -8.89 16.52 -9.06
CA PRO A 71 -8.75 15.36 -8.17
C PRO A 71 -7.30 14.85 -8.04
N GLU A 72 -6.47 15.04 -9.05
CA GLU A 72 -5.04 14.70 -9.03
C GLU A 72 -4.23 15.56 -8.04
N LEU A 73 -4.74 16.76 -7.71
CA LEU A 73 -4.13 17.65 -6.73
C LEU A 73 -4.62 17.40 -5.28
N ARG A 74 -5.47 16.40 -5.09
CA ARG A 74 -5.98 15.99 -3.78
C ARG A 74 -5.31 14.68 -3.30
N PRO A 75 -4.10 14.76 -2.72
CA PRO A 75 -3.39 13.55 -2.25
C PRO A 75 -4.20 12.82 -1.18
N ILE A 76 -4.15 11.49 -1.18
CA ILE A 76 -4.80 10.67 -0.15
C ILE A 76 -3.99 10.72 1.15
N ILE A 77 -2.67 10.67 1.04
CA ILE A 77 -1.77 10.72 2.20
C ILE A 77 -1.16 12.12 2.30
N VAL A 78 -1.51 12.83 3.35
CA VAL A 78 -1.05 14.20 3.58
C VAL A 78 -0.07 14.30 4.75
N ALA A 79 0.83 15.25 4.66
CA ALA A 79 1.67 15.68 5.77
C ALA A 79 0.86 16.58 6.73
N SER A 80 1.38 16.83 7.93
CA SER A 80 0.74 17.66 8.95
C SER A 80 0.45 19.11 8.51
N HIS A 81 1.15 19.60 7.47
CA HIS A 81 0.90 20.91 6.88
C HIS A 81 -0.16 20.88 5.76
N GLY A 82 -0.72 19.73 5.42
CA GLY A 82 -1.79 19.55 4.44
C GLY A 82 -1.35 19.26 3.00
N GLY A 83 -0.08 19.39 2.67
CA GLY A 83 0.48 19.00 1.37
C GLY A 83 0.75 17.50 1.27
N SER A 84 1.14 17.03 0.08
CA SER A 84 1.52 15.63 -0.16
C SER A 84 2.64 15.17 0.78
N LEU A 85 2.48 13.99 1.36
CA LEU A 85 3.54 13.39 2.18
C LEU A 85 4.71 12.95 1.29
N GLN A 86 5.92 13.38 1.67
CA GLN A 86 7.14 12.96 0.99
C GLN A 86 7.52 11.54 1.40
N LYS A 87 8.15 10.78 0.47
CA LYS A 87 8.60 9.40 0.74
C LYS A 87 9.57 9.32 1.93
N SER A 88 10.50 10.26 2.05
CA SER A 88 11.43 10.34 3.18
C SER A 88 10.74 10.57 4.53
N SER A 89 9.67 11.38 4.53
CA SER A 89 8.86 11.61 5.72
C SER A 89 8.06 10.36 6.11
N LEU A 90 7.56 9.61 5.12
CA LEU A 90 6.91 8.31 5.36
C LEU A 90 7.91 7.31 5.96
N ASP A 91 9.13 7.22 5.42
CA ASP A 91 10.16 6.32 5.96
C ASP A 91 10.53 6.67 7.41
N SER A 92 10.70 7.95 7.70
CA SER A 92 10.98 8.42 9.06
C SER A 92 9.81 8.14 10.02
N ALA A 93 8.57 8.33 9.58
CA ALA A 93 7.38 7.99 10.37
C ALA A 93 7.28 6.49 10.62
N TRP A 94 7.61 5.68 9.61
CA TRP A 94 7.65 4.22 9.74
C TRP A 94 8.68 3.77 10.77
N GLN A 95 9.90 4.32 10.74
CA GLN A 95 10.92 3.99 11.73
C GLN A 95 10.47 4.33 13.16
N ARG A 96 9.88 5.51 13.37
CA ARG A 96 9.33 5.88 14.69
C ARG A 96 8.22 4.94 15.14
N PHE A 97 7.32 4.55 14.22
CA PHE A 97 6.25 3.59 14.50
C PHE A 97 6.79 2.22 14.94
N ILE A 98 7.77 1.67 14.21
CA ILE A 98 8.41 0.40 14.57
C ILE A 98 9.14 0.49 15.90
N THR A 99 9.86 1.60 16.16
CA THR A 99 10.54 1.83 17.45
C THR A 99 9.52 1.84 18.59
N ALA A 100 8.43 2.59 18.44
CA ALA A 100 7.38 2.63 19.46
C ALA A 100 6.72 1.27 19.69
N ALA A 101 6.52 0.47 18.64
CA ALA A 101 5.98 -0.88 18.75
C ALA A 101 6.91 -1.85 19.49
N LEU A 102 8.24 -1.71 19.29
CA LEU A 102 9.26 -2.46 20.03
C LEU A 102 9.29 -2.06 21.51
N GLU A 103 9.30 -0.76 21.79
CA GLU A 103 9.30 -0.21 23.15
C GLU A 103 8.04 -0.61 23.94
N ALA A 104 6.89 -0.67 23.26
CA ALA A 104 5.63 -1.12 23.84
C ALA A 104 5.49 -2.65 23.93
N GLY A 105 6.48 -3.43 23.47
CA GLY A 105 6.43 -4.90 23.49
C GLY A 105 5.38 -5.51 22.56
N ILE A 106 4.88 -4.73 21.57
CA ILE A 106 3.88 -5.21 20.59
C ILE A 106 4.53 -6.16 19.58
N ILE A 107 5.78 -5.89 19.23
CA ILE A 107 6.64 -6.76 18.43
C ILE A 107 7.99 -6.97 19.12
N THR A 108 8.65 -8.08 18.81
CA THR A 108 10.01 -8.38 19.26
C THR A 108 11.04 -7.95 18.22
N PRO A 109 12.33 -7.82 18.55
CA PRO A 109 13.37 -7.41 17.59
C PRO A 109 13.46 -8.29 16.35
N ASP A 110 13.23 -9.59 16.47
CA ASP A 110 13.20 -10.56 15.37
C ASP A 110 11.96 -10.44 14.49
N GLN A 111 10.88 -9.84 15.01
CA GLN A 111 9.65 -9.54 14.26
C GLN A 111 9.69 -8.17 13.55
N ARG A 112 10.82 -7.45 13.68
CA ARG A 112 10.97 -6.15 13.03
C ARG A 112 10.88 -6.27 11.51
N PHE A 113 10.09 -5.40 10.89
CA PHE A 113 9.90 -5.38 9.43
C PHE A 113 9.95 -3.97 8.86
N GLY A 114 10.31 -3.87 7.60
CA GLY A 114 10.39 -2.61 6.86
C GLY A 114 9.08 -2.27 6.13
N LEU A 115 8.93 -1.02 5.75
CA LEU A 115 7.78 -0.56 4.95
C LEU A 115 7.64 -1.35 3.63
N HIS A 116 8.77 -1.78 3.02
CA HIS A 116 8.76 -2.56 1.79
C HIS A 116 8.20 -3.98 1.97
N ASP A 117 8.33 -4.53 3.17
CA ASP A 117 7.82 -5.87 3.48
C ASP A 117 6.29 -5.94 3.44
N LEU A 118 5.60 -4.80 3.59
CA LEU A 118 4.15 -4.73 3.38
C LEU A 118 3.76 -5.12 1.96
N LYS A 119 4.54 -4.69 0.95
CA LYS A 119 4.33 -5.11 -0.45
C LYS A 119 4.57 -6.61 -0.60
N ARG A 120 5.67 -7.12 -0.05
CA ARG A 120 6.02 -8.56 -0.10
C ARG A 120 4.92 -9.39 0.55
N ARG A 121 4.52 -9.01 1.76
CA ARG A 121 3.44 -9.70 2.48
C ARG A 121 2.12 -9.64 1.72
N GLY A 122 1.75 -8.50 1.14
CA GLY A 122 0.54 -8.37 0.34
C GLY A 122 0.55 -9.25 -0.92
N ILE A 123 1.71 -9.50 -1.54
CA ILE A 123 1.86 -10.43 -2.66
C ILE A 123 1.72 -11.86 -2.18
N THR A 124 2.41 -12.23 -1.09
CA THR A 124 2.34 -13.57 -0.48
C THR A 124 0.89 -13.94 -0.13
N ASP A 125 0.15 -13.01 0.49
CA ASP A 125 -1.23 -13.20 0.94
C ASP A 125 -2.29 -13.07 -0.18
N THR A 126 -1.88 -12.68 -1.39
CA THR A 126 -2.81 -12.63 -2.53
C THR A 126 -3.26 -14.06 -2.87
N PRO A 127 -4.58 -14.35 -2.84
CA PRO A 127 -5.09 -15.68 -3.19
C PRO A 127 -4.93 -15.95 -4.68
N GLY A 128 -4.95 -17.23 -5.03
CA GLY A 128 -4.90 -17.70 -6.41
C GLY A 128 -3.54 -18.25 -6.82
N THR A 129 -3.37 -18.38 -8.13
CA THR A 129 -2.18 -18.94 -8.77
C THR A 129 -1.01 -17.94 -8.76
N ARG A 130 0.16 -18.40 -9.16
CA ARG A 130 1.33 -17.53 -9.39
C ARG A 130 1.03 -16.43 -10.43
N ALA A 131 0.27 -16.75 -11.47
CA ALA A 131 -0.15 -15.76 -12.47
C ALA A 131 -1.08 -14.69 -11.86
N ASP A 132 -2.01 -15.07 -10.98
CA ASP A 132 -2.87 -14.12 -10.28
C ASP A 132 -2.04 -13.18 -9.39
N LYS A 133 -1.04 -13.70 -8.68
CA LYS A 133 -0.13 -12.89 -7.86
C LYS A 133 0.73 -11.95 -8.71
N GLN A 134 1.18 -12.40 -9.88
CA GLN A 134 1.93 -11.58 -10.83
C GLN A 134 1.07 -10.40 -11.32
N GLU A 135 -0.15 -10.65 -11.75
CA GLU A 135 -1.08 -9.63 -12.18
C GLU A 135 -1.41 -8.65 -11.05
N ALA A 136 -1.73 -9.17 -9.87
CA ALA A 136 -2.04 -8.37 -8.69
C ALA A 136 -0.87 -7.48 -8.23
N SER A 137 0.38 -7.94 -8.39
CA SER A 137 1.58 -7.17 -8.06
C SER A 137 2.00 -6.20 -9.16
N GLY A 138 1.51 -6.40 -10.38
CA GLY A 138 1.87 -5.65 -11.58
C GLY A 138 3.26 -5.97 -12.13
N HIS A 139 3.91 -7.05 -11.69
CA HIS A 139 5.21 -7.45 -12.23
C HIS A 139 5.07 -7.93 -13.68
N ARG A 140 5.96 -7.45 -14.56
CA ARG A 140 6.00 -7.89 -15.96
C ARG A 140 6.69 -9.23 -16.12
N ASP A 141 7.70 -9.46 -15.31
CA ASP A 141 8.51 -10.68 -15.28
C ASP A 141 8.08 -11.55 -14.11
N GLU A 142 7.75 -12.80 -14.41
CA GLU A 142 7.35 -13.80 -13.42
C GLU A 142 8.47 -14.11 -12.42
N SER A 143 9.73 -14.05 -12.84
CA SER A 143 10.89 -14.26 -11.97
C SER A 143 10.94 -13.30 -10.78
N MET A 144 10.31 -12.12 -10.91
CA MET A 144 10.20 -11.18 -9.79
C MET A 144 9.36 -11.73 -8.64
N LEU A 145 8.48 -12.71 -8.89
CA LEU A 145 7.71 -13.34 -7.81
C LEU A 145 8.58 -14.19 -6.89
N ASP A 146 9.69 -14.75 -7.38
CA ASP A 146 10.63 -15.51 -6.54
C ASP A 146 11.21 -14.66 -5.40
N VAL A 147 11.28 -13.34 -5.61
CA VAL A 147 11.74 -12.37 -4.61
C VAL A 147 10.62 -11.94 -3.66
N TYR A 148 9.38 -11.89 -4.15
CA TYR A 148 8.26 -11.26 -3.43
C TYR A 148 7.26 -12.24 -2.84
N ASP A 149 7.01 -13.38 -3.49
CA ASP A 149 6.09 -14.40 -2.98
C ASP A 149 6.85 -15.38 -2.08
N LEU A 150 6.54 -15.36 -0.81
CA LEU A 150 7.14 -16.22 0.21
C LEU A 150 6.24 -17.42 0.54
N SER A 151 5.17 -17.66 -0.24
CA SER A 151 4.33 -18.84 -0.02
C SER A 151 5.05 -20.12 -0.37
N VAL A 152 4.82 -21.15 0.43
CA VAL A 152 5.27 -22.51 0.13
C VAL A 152 4.15 -23.21 -0.63
N PRO A 153 4.40 -23.74 -1.85
CA PRO A 153 3.38 -24.42 -2.62
C PRO A 153 2.94 -25.72 -1.91
N ILE A 154 1.64 -25.94 -1.89
CA ILE A 154 1.07 -27.23 -1.46
C ILE A 154 0.84 -28.04 -2.72
N VAL A 155 1.47 -29.18 -2.81
CA VAL A 155 1.40 -30.09 -3.97
C VAL A 155 0.85 -31.43 -3.57
N SER A 156 0.17 -32.10 -4.51
CA SER A 156 -0.25 -33.48 -4.31
C SER A 156 0.94 -34.45 -4.37
N PRO A 157 0.87 -35.59 -3.67
CA PRO A 157 1.88 -36.64 -3.80
C PRO A 157 1.90 -37.22 -5.23
N SER A 158 3.00 -37.87 -5.59
CA SER A 158 3.18 -38.47 -6.92
C SER A 158 2.23 -39.63 -7.20
N ALA A 159 1.73 -40.29 -6.17
CA ALA A 159 0.74 -41.35 -6.23
C ALA A 159 -0.10 -41.37 -4.94
N ASP A 160 -1.33 -41.87 -5.04
CA ASP A 160 -2.23 -42.10 -3.90
C ASP A 160 -1.82 -43.37 -3.13
#